data_a1351c02ee27408fabcc7257c070abe5
#
_entry.id   a1351c02ee27408fabcc7257c070abe5
#
_cell.length_a   1.000
_cell.length_b   1.000
_cell.length_c   1.000
_cell.angle_alpha   90.00
_cell.angle_beta   90.00
_cell.angle_gamma   90.00
#
_symmetry.space_group_name_H-M   'P 1'
#
loop_
_entity.id
_entity.type
_entity.pdbx_description
1 polymer ?
#
loop_
_entity_poly.entity_id
_entity_poly.type
_entity_poly.pdbx_seq_one_letter_code
_entity_poly.pdbx_strand_id
1 'polypeptide(L)'
;GVAAFVLKYRLNQTPADMAGFERSMAEMFSGTARRPPRPDPQQMMAGLAPQIADSRAAFALIRRRAAEWKIDPDRIGMVGFSAGAMLTMATALVGEDARPAFIGNIYGPLAPVTVPAGAPPLFVALAADDPFFASGGFGLIESWRAARRPVEFHLYEQGGHGFGMYPKETTSTGW
;
A
#
# COMPACT_ATOMS: atom_id res chain seq x y z
N GLY A 1 -14.13 15.08 13.97
CA GLY A 1 -13.23 13.97 14.26
C GLY A 1 -13.04 13.06 13.06
N VAL A 2 -12.07 12.15 13.13
CA VAL A 2 -11.81 11.12 12.11
C VAL A 2 -12.12 9.75 12.72
N ALA A 3 -12.90 8.91 12.02
CA ALA A 3 -13.07 7.51 12.36
C ALA A 3 -11.99 6.68 11.64
N ALA A 4 -11.35 5.75 12.35
CA ALA A 4 -10.37 4.84 11.78
C ALA A 4 -10.83 3.40 11.92
N PHE A 5 -10.67 2.62 10.86
CA PHE A 5 -11.00 1.20 10.80
C PHE A 5 -9.73 0.43 10.40
N VAL A 6 -9.42 -0.62 11.11
CA VAL A 6 -8.30 -1.51 10.77
C VAL A 6 -8.83 -2.71 10.02
N LEU A 7 -8.44 -2.84 8.76
CA LEU A 7 -8.83 -3.98 7.94
C LEU A 7 -7.90 -5.17 8.21
N LYS A 8 -8.48 -6.25 8.74
CA LYS A 8 -7.84 -7.57 8.76
C LYS A 8 -8.22 -8.32 7.48
N TYR A 9 -7.33 -8.33 6.52
CA TYR A 9 -7.53 -9.03 5.24
C TYR A 9 -6.86 -10.41 5.23
N ARG A 10 -7.28 -11.27 4.33
CA ARG A 10 -6.69 -12.60 4.14
C ARG A 10 -5.23 -12.47 3.72
N LEU A 11 -4.37 -13.28 4.30
CA LEU A 11 -2.95 -13.32 3.99
C LEU A 11 -2.63 -14.52 3.09
N ASN A 12 -1.55 -14.43 2.32
CA ASN A 12 -0.97 -15.60 1.69
C ASN A 12 -0.38 -16.52 2.77
N GLN A 13 -0.48 -17.81 2.55
CA GLN A 13 0.06 -18.77 3.51
C GLN A 13 1.59 -18.67 3.57
N THR A 14 2.10 -18.64 4.77
CA THR A 14 3.52 -18.81 5.07
C THR A 14 3.79 -20.26 5.52
N PRO A 15 5.05 -20.72 5.50
CA PRO A 15 5.38 -22.04 6.07
C PRO A 15 4.80 -22.19 7.49
N ALA A 16 4.22 -23.36 7.77
CA ALA A 16 3.55 -23.61 9.04
C ALA A 16 4.54 -23.83 10.20
N ASP A 17 5.76 -24.26 9.88
CA ASP A 17 6.81 -24.46 10.87
C ASP A 17 7.72 -23.21 10.98
N MET A 18 8.22 -22.96 12.19
CA MET A 18 9.03 -21.78 12.49
C MET A 18 10.32 -21.75 11.67
N ALA A 19 10.99 -22.88 11.48
CA ALA A 19 12.24 -22.94 10.73
C ALA A 19 12.03 -22.63 9.24
N GLY A 20 10.92 -23.08 8.67
CA GLY A 20 10.51 -22.72 7.30
C GLY A 20 10.18 -21.24 7.18
N PHE A 21 9.46 -20.70 8.16
CA PHE A 21 9.15 -19.27 8.22
C PHE A 21 10.43 -18.43 8.32
N GLU A 22 11.35 -18.74 9.23
CA GLU A 22 12.62 -18.04 9.41
C GLU A 22 13.48 -18.08 8.14
N ARG A 23 13.56 -19.24 7.47
CA ARG A 23 14.26 -19.35 6.18
C ARG A 23 13.63 -18.46 5.13
N SER A 24 12.32 -18.47 4.99
CA SER A 24 11.60 -17.64 4.02
C SER A 24 11.81 -16.16 4.29
N MET A 25 11.82 -15.75 5.55
CA MET A 25 12.11 -14.37 5.95
C MET A 25 13.57 -14.00 5.67
N ALA A 26 14.53 -14.87 6.04
CA ALA A 26 15.93 -14.65 5.76
C ALA A 26 16.20 -14.51 4.25
N GLU A 27 15.60 -15.34 3.41
CA GLU A 27 15.69 -15.24 1.97
C GLU A 27 15.10 -13.91 1.45
N MET A 28 13.98 -13.48 1.99
CA MET A 28 13.35 -12.21 1.61
C MET A 28 14.23 -11.00 1.95
N PHE A 29 14.91 -11.03 3.09
CA PHE A 29 15.71 -9.91 3.60
C PHE A 29 17.19 -9.96 3.23
N SER A 30 17.73 -11.14 2.83
CA SER A 30 19.17 -11.30 2.56
C SER A 30 19.68 -10.56 1.31
N GLY A 31 18.78 -10.12 0.44
CA GLY A 31 19.16 -9.54 -0.86
C GLY A 31 19.92 -10.52 -1.80
N THR A 32 20.29 -11.70 -1.29
CA THR A 32 21.04 -12.75 -2.02
C THR A 32 20.12 -13.69 -2.77
N ALA A 33 18.84 -13.74 -2.42
CA ALA A 33 17.86 -14.46 -3.20
C ALA A 33 17.87 -13.87 -4.62
N ARG A 34 18.20 -14.70 -5.60
CA ARG A 34 17.98 -14.37 -7.01
C ARG A 34 16.52 -13.98 -7.10
N ARG A 35 16.23 -12.66 -7.03
CA ARG A 35 14.85 -12.16 -7.12
C ARG A 35 14.22 -12.82 -8.32
N PRO A 36 13.17 -13.62 -8.17
CA PRO A 36 12.45 -14.09 -9.32
C PRO A 36 12.13 -12.88 -10.21
N PRO A 37 12.07 -13.04 -11.52
CA PRO A 37 11.63 -11.97 -12.40
C PRO A 37 10.40 -11.33 -11.76
N ARG A 38 10.38 -10.00 -11.69
CA ARG A 38 9.20 -9.32 -11.14
C ARG A 38 7.96 -9.90 -11.83
N PRO A 39 7.00 -10.43 -11.08
CA PRO A 39 5.80 -10.96 -11.72
C PRO A 39 5.18 -9.83 -12.56
N ASP A 40 4.66 -10.20 -13.71
CA ASP A 40 3.83 -9.30 -14.51
C ASP A 40 2.83 -8.58 -13.59
N PRO A 41 2.61 -7.27 -13.74
CA PRO A 41 1.61 -6.53 -12.97
C PRO A 41 0.24 -7.24 -12.91
N GLN A 42 -0.19 -7.90 -13.97
CA GLN A 42 -1.43 -8.69 -13.98
C GLN A 42 -1.37 -9.91 -13.05
N GLN A 43 -0.24 -10.62 -13.03
CA GLN A 43 -0.04 -11.76 -12.12
C GLN A 43 0.02 -11.30 -10.65
N MET A 44 0.68 -10.16 -10.41
CA MET A 44 0.73 -9.57 -9.08
C MET A 44 -0.67 -9.18 -8.60
N MET A 45 -1.48 -8.57 -9.45
CA MET A 45 -2.86 -8.20 -9.14
C MET A 45 -3.76 -9.43 -8.95
N ALA A 46 -3.60 -10.47 -9.77
CA ALA A 46 -4.31 -11.75 -9.61
C ALA A 46 -4.00 -12.41 -8.26
N GLY A 47 -2.74 -12.34 -7.82
CA GLY A 47 -2.32 -12.81 -6.50
C GLY A 47 -2.93 -12.05 -5.32
N LEU A 48 -3.45 -10.84 -5.54
CA LEU A 48 -4.12 -10.01 -4.54
C LEU A 48 -5.65 -10.07 -4.62
N ALA A 49 -6.23 -10.86 -5.50
CA ALA A 49 -7.68 -10.90 -5.70
C ALA A 49 -8.49 -11.16 -4.41
N PRO A 50 -8.12 -12.10 -3.52
CA PRO A 50 -8.81 -12.29 -2.25
C PRO A 50 -8.73 -11.06 -1.34
N GLN A 51 -7.57 -10.42 -1.26
CA GLN A 51 -7.35 -9.23 -0.42
C GLN A 51 -8.11 -8.02 -0.96
N ILE A 52 -8.17 -7.85 -2.29
CA ILE A 52 -8.98 -6.82 -2.95
C ILE A 52 -10.46 -7.05 -2.64
N ALA A 53 -10.95 -8.29 -2.68
CA ALA A 53 -12.32 -8.62 -2.33
C ALA A 53 -12.61 -8.26 -0.86
N ASP A 54 -11.69 -8.49 0.06
CA ASP A 54 -11.83 -8.12 1.47
C ASP A 54 -11.89 -6.60 1.65
N SER A 55 -11.03 -5.84 0.96
CA SER A 55 -11.07 -4.37 1.02
C SER A 55 -12.38 -3.80 0.45
N ARG A 56 -12.86 -4.33 -0.68
CA ARG A 56 -14.16 -3.96 -1.26
C ARG A 56 -15.32 -4.24 -0.31
N ALA A 57 -15.32 -5.41 0.34
CA ALA A 57 -16.33 -5.77 1.33
C ALA A 57 -16.30 -4.82 2.54
N ALA A 58 -15.10 -4.42 2.99
CA ALA A 58 -14.93 -3.45 4.06
C ALA A 58 -15.51 -2.07 3.67
N PHE A 59 -15.18 -1.54 2.50
CA PHE A 59 -15.76 -0.29 2.00
C PHE A 59 -17.29 -0.37 1.93
N ALA A 60 -17.83 -1.46 1.39
CA ALA A 60 -19.27 -1.67 1.32
C ALA A 60 -19.93 -1.71 2.71
N LEU A 61 -19.30 -2.39 3.68
CA LEU A 61 -19.79 -2.44 5.06
C LEU A 61 -19.79 -1.05 5.71
N ILE A 62 -18.67 -0.31 5.58
CA ILE A 62 -18.54 1.03 6.16
C ILE A 62 -19.59 1.97 5.58
N ARG A 63 -19.81 1.95 4.25
CA ARG A 63 -20.84 2.76 3.60
C ARG A 63 -22.26 2.40 4.06
N ARG A 64 -22.58 1.11 4.18
CA ARG A 64 -23.90 0.68 4.70
C ARG A 64 -24.17 1.16 6.12
N ARG A 65 -23.14 1.27 6.94
CA ARG A 65 -23.26 1.66 8.36
C ARG A 65 -22.85 3.12 8.61
N ALA A 66 -22.67 3.90 7.54
CA ALA A 66 -22.18 5.28 7.63
C ALA A 66 -23.04 6.16 8.55
N ALA A 67 -24.37 6.06 8.44
CA ALA A 67 -25.29 6.81 9.30
C ALA A 67 -25.16 6.41 10.78
N GLU A 68 -25.06 5.12 11.07
CA GLU A 68 -24.87 4.60 12.42
C GLU A 68 -23.57 5.11 13.05
N TRP A 69 -22.50 5.13 12.27
CA TRP A 69 -21.17 5.55 12.72
C TRP A 69 -20.90 7.05 12.56
N LYS A 70 -21.88 7.81 12.06
CA LYS A 70 -21.81 9.26 11.85
C LYS A 70 -20.62 9.66 10.99
N ILE A 71 -20.37 8.91 9.93
CA ILE A 71 -19.31 9.17 8.94
C ILE A 71 -19.93 9.53 7.59
N ASP A 72 -19.18 10.29 6.81
CA ASP A 72 -19.53 10.64 5.44
C ASP A 72 -19.11 9.48 4.50
N PRO A 73 -20.05 8.81 3.80
CA PRO A 73 -19.76 7.67 2.94
C PRO A 73 -18.91 8.03 1.72
N ASP A 74 -18.87 9.31 1.34
CA ASP A 74 -18.09 9.81 0.18
C ASP A 74 -16.67 10.26 0.58
N ARG A 75 -16.35 10.26 1.87
CA ARG A 75 -15.05 10.68 2.40
C ARG A 75 -14.28 9.56 3.10
N ILE A 76 -14.38 8.35 2.56
CA ILE A 76 -13.68 7.17 3.08
C ILE A 76 -12.40 6.98 2.26
N GLY A 77 -11.25 7.13 2.88
CA GLY A 77 -9.95 6.84 2.28
C GLY A 77 -9.37 5.51 2.73
N MET A 78 -8.25 5.14 2.12
CA MET A 78 -7.48 3.96 2.49
C MET A 78 -6.01 4.30 2.60
N VAL A 79 -5.38 3.92 3.70
CA VAL A 79 -3.94 4.07 3.92
C VAL A 79 -3.37 2.71 4.23
N GLY A 80 -2.27 2.37 3.60
CA GLY A 80 -1.61 1.09 3.81
C GLY A 80 -0.10 1.24 3.97
N PHE A 81 0.48 0.31 4.70
CA PHE A 81 1.89 0.24 5.05
C PHE A 81 2.50 -1.02 4.43
N SER A 82 3.63 -0.92 3.69
CA SER A 82 4.32 -2.07 3.10
C SER A 82 3.36 -2.94 2.25
N ALA A 83 3.09 -4.17 2.65
CA ALA A 83 2.10 -5.04 1.98
C ALA A 83 0.69 -4.42 1.96
N GLY A 84 0.31 -3.67 3.01
CA GLY A 84 -0.92 -2.90 3.04
C GLY A 84 -0.95 -1.76 2.02
N ALA A 85 0.19 -1.15 1.72
CA ALA A 85 0.31 -0.16 0.65
C ALA A 85 0.08 -0.79 -0.72
N MET A 86 0.59 -2.00 -0.96
CA MET A 86 0.29 -2.77 -2.18
C MET A 86 -1.22 -3.01 -2.33
N LEU A 87 -1.89 -3.43 -1.25
CA LEU A 87 -3.34 -3.64 -1.26
C LEU A 87 -4.10 -2.33 -1.48
N THR A 88 -3.66 -1.23 -0.87
CA THR A 88 -4.26 0.10 -1.07
C THR A 88 -4.19 0.51 -2.55
N MET A 89 -3.03 0.37 -3.17
CA MET A 89 -2.85 0.66 -4.59
C MET A 89 -3.71 -0.26 -5.46
N ALA A 90 -3.69 -1.57 -5.20
CA ALA A 90 -4.49 -2.55 -5.93
C ALA A 90 -5.99 -2.22 -5.83
N THR A 91 -6.48 -1.90 -4.64
CA THR A 91 -7.88 -1.52 -4.41
C THR A 91 -8.26 -0.25 -5.20
N ALA A 92 -7.38 0.75 -5.23
CA ALA A 92 -7.64 2.00 -5.95
C ALA A 92 -7.61 1.85 -7.48
N LEU A 93 -6.78 0.93 -8.00
CA LEU A 93 -6.59 0.77 -9.45
C LEU A 93 -7.61 -0.18 -10.10
N VAL A 94 -8.07 -1.21 -9.38
CA VAL A 94 -8.96 -2.24 -9.93
C VAL A 94 -10.23 -2.50 -9.11
N GLY A 95 -10.34 -1.90 -7.95
CA GLY A 95 -11.48 -2.06 -7.05
C GLY A 95 -12.60 -1.06 -7.36
N GLU A 96 -13.26 -1.14 -8.51
CA GLU A 96 -14.24 -0.15 -8.99
C GLU A 96 -15.29 0.22 -7.94
N ASP A 97 -15.74 -0.73 -7.10
CA ASP A 97 -16.76 -0.52 -6.08
C ASP A 97 -16.21 0.13 -4.80
N ALA A 98 -14.91 0.01 -4.56
CA ALA A 98 -14.29 0.54 -3.35
C ALA A 98 -14.23 2.07 -3.38
N ARG A 99 -13.84 2.66 -4.51
CA ARG A 99 -13.78 4.12 -4.76
C ARG A 99 -13.27 4.90 -3.55
N PRO A 100 -12.04 4.68 -3.08
CA PRO A 100 -11.50 5.45 -1.97
C PRO A 100 -11.43 6.94 -2.36
N ALA A 101 -11.82 7.83 -1.45
CA ALA A 101 -11.78 9.28 -1.66
C ALA A 101 -10.34 9.83 -1.68
N PHE A 102 -9.42 9.14 -1.01
CA PHE A 102 -7.97 9.38 -1.03
C PHE A 102 -7.24 8.08 -0.68
N ILE A 103 -5.97 7.99 -1.04
CA ILE A 103 -5.13 6.84 -0.72
C ILE A 103 -3.76 7.26 -0.19
N GLY A 104 -3.22 6.45 0.71
CA GLY A 104 -1.87 6.58 1.24
C GLY A 104 -1.04 5.33 1.00
N ASN A 105 0.10 5.51 0.32
CA ASN A 105 1.11 4.48 0.10
C ASN A 105 2.32 4.76 0.99
N ILE A 106 2.42 4.06 2.12
CA ILE A 106 3.50 4.26 3.07
C ILE A 106 4.50 3.13 2.94
N TYR A 107 5.73 3.47 2.56
CA TYR A 107 6.83 2.58 2.19
C TYR A 107 6.39 1.36 1.38
N GLY A 108 5.54 1.60 0.37
CA GLY A 108 5.15 0.62 -0.64
C GLY A 108 5.91 0.81 -1.97
N PRO A 109 5.67 -0.08 -2.94
CA PRO A 109 6.33 -0.02 -4.24
C PRO A 109 5.95 1.25 -5.03
N LEU A 110 6.93 1.80 -5.75
CA LEU A 110 6.78 2.99 -6.60
C LEU A 110 6.90 2.69 -8.11
N ALA A 111 6.69 1.44 -8.52
CA ALA A 111 6.70 1.08 -9.93
C ALA A 111 5.61 1.86 -10.71
N PRO A 112 5.86 2.18 -11.99
CA PRO A 112 4.86 2.87 -12.82
C PRO A 112 3.61 2.01 -12.98
N VAL A 113 2.46 2.68 -13.09
CA VAL A 113 1.14 2.03 -13.23
C VAL A 113 0.29 2.79 -14.25
N THR A 114 -0.72 2.12 -14.79
CA THR A 114 -1.79 2.80 -15.53
C THR A 114 -2.77 3.42 -14.54
N VAL A 115 -2.93 4.73 -14.59
CA VAL A 115 -3.77 5.49 -13.65
C VAL A 115 -5.14 5.74 -14.28
N PRO A 116 -6.25 5.25 -13.69
CA PRO A 116 -7.59 5.53 -14.19
C PRO A 116 -7.94 7.02 -14.09
N ALA A 117 -8.79 7.51 -14.99
CA ALA A 117 -9.21 8.91 -15.00
C ALA A 117 -9.84 9.37 -13.66
N GLY A 118 -10.53 8.47 -12.98
CA GLY A 118 -11.15 8.71 -11.67
C GLY A 118 -10.26 8.39 -10.46
N ALA A 119 -8.95 8.14 -10.65
CA ALA A 119 -8.07 7.76 -9.55
C ALA A 119 -8.08 8.82 -8.43
N PRO A 120 -8.08 8.40 -7.15
CA PRO A 120 -8.11 9.32 -6.02
C PRO A 120 -6.80 10.10 -5.87
N PRO A 121 -6.80 11.20 -5.09
CA PRO A 121 -5.57 11.80 -4.60
C PRO A 121 -4.68 10.77 -3.88
N LEU A 122 -3.38 10.83 -4.13
CA LEU A 122 -2.38 9.92 -3.59
C LEU A 122 -1.39 10.66 -2.69
N PHE A 123 -1.21 10.14 -1.48
CA PHE A 123 -0.11 10.50 -0.59
C PHE A 123 0.92 9.37 -0.55
N VAL A 124 2.20 9.68 -0.62
CA VAL A 124 3.29 8.71 -0.56
C VAL A 124 4.35 9.18 0.42
N ALA A 125 4.78 8.28 1.29
CA ALA A 125 5.93 8.47 2.16
C ALA A 125 6.88 7.28 2.04
N LEU A 126 8.18 7.55 1.80
CA LEU A 126 9.23 6.56 1.63
C LEU A 126 10.53 7.08 2.23
N ALA A 127 11.39 6.19 2.70
CA ALA A 127 12.76 6.53 3.06
C ALA A 127 13.73 6.15 1.92
N ALA A 128 14.72 7.02 1.65
CA ALA A 128 15.70 6.80 0.59
C ALA A 128 16.63 5.61 0.87
N ASP A 129 16.77 5.25 2.14
CA ASP A 129 17.53 4.10 2.63
C ASP A 129 16.70 2.82 2.78
N ASP A 130 15.46 2.78 2.26
CA ASP A 130 14.61 1.59 2.28
C ASP A 130 15.23 0.46 1.44
N PRO A 131 15.63 -0.68 2.03
CA PRO A 131 16.34 -1.75 1.33
C PRO A 131 15.49 -2.45 0.25
N PHE A 132 14.16 -2.30 0.29
CA PHE A 132 13.27 -2.90 -0.72
C PHE A 132 13.03 -1.99 -1.92
N PHE A 133 13.05 -0.67 -1.73
CA PHE A 133 12.59 0.29 -2.73
C PHE A 133 13.61 1.37 -3.07
N ALA A 134 14.72 1.50 -2.34
CA ALA A 134 15.74 2.52 -2.57
C ALA A 134 16.33 2.51 -3.98
N SER A 135 16.42 1.34 -4.63
CA SER A 135 16.91 1.19 -6.00
C SER A 135 15.83 1.38 -7.07
N GLY A 136 14.58 1.59 -6.66
CA GLY A 136 13.45 1.82 -7.55
C GLY A 136 13.36 3.27 -7.99
N GLY A 137 12.86 3.52 -9.19
CA GLY A 137 12.48 4.87 -9.62
C GLY A 137 11.15 5.33 -9.00
N PHE A 138 10.72 6.54 -9.36
CA PHE A 138 9.50 7.16 -8.87
C PHE A 138 8.33 7.06 -9.86
N GLY A 139 8.29 5.99 -10.65
CA GLY A 139 7.34 5.82 -11.75
C GLY A 139 5.87 5.92 -11.33
N LEU A 140 5.52 5.54 -10.10
CA LEU A 140 4.18 5.74 -9.54
C LEU A 140 3.82 7.23 -9.48
N ILE A 141 4.73 8.06 -8.98
CA ILE A 141 4.53 9.51 -8.86
C ILE A 141 4.38 10.13 -10.24
N GLU A 142 5.25 9.73 -11.18
CA GLU A 142 5.20 10.19 -12.56
C GLU A 142 3.90 9.78 -13.25
N SER A 143 3.40 8.56 -13.00
CA SER A 143 2.13 8.07 -13.52
C SER A 143 0.94 8.92 -13.04
N TRP A 144 0.88 9.25 -11.74
CA TRP A 144 -0.17 10.13 -11.18
C TRP A 144 -0.12 11.54 -11.76
N ARG A 145 1.09 12.12 -11.88
CA ARG A 145 1.29 13.44 -12.49
C ARG A 145 0.88 13.45 -13.97
N ALA A 146 1.28 12.44 -14.74
CA ALA A 146 0.91 12.32 -16.16
C ALA A 146 -0.61 12.21 -16.34
N ALA A 147 -1.29 11.50 -15.44
CA ALA A 147 -2.75 11.41 -15.40
C ALA A 147 -3.44 12.69 -14.85
N ARG A 148 -2.68 13.72 -14.48
CA ARG A 148 -3.17 14.96 -13.86
C ARG A 148 -3.98 14.70 -12.59
N ARG A 149 -3.61 13.67 -11.84
CA ARG A 149 -4.22 13.38 -10.53
C ARG A 149 -3.37 13.96 -9.42
N PRO A 150 -4.00 14.47 -8.33
CA PRO A 150 -3.25 15.01 -7.20
C PRO A 150 -2.33 13.94 -6.60
N VAL A 151 -1.08 14.30 -6.36
CA VAL A 151 -0.11 13.46 -5.69
C VAL A 151 0.79 14.31 -4.80
N GLU A 152 1.01 13.83 -3.58
CA GLU A 152 1.99 14.37 -2.64
C GLU A 152 2.98 13.27 -2.30
N PHE A 153 4.29 13.56 -2.38
CA PHE A 153 5.34 12.58 -2.15
C PHE A 153 6.42 13.15 -1.22
N HIS A 154 6.70 12.42 -0.17
CA HIS A 154 7.75 12.69 0.80
C HIS A 154 8.82 11.60 0.74
N LEU A 155 10.03 11.98 0.35
CA LEU A 155 11.20 11.13 0.38
C LEU A 155 12.10 11.57 1.53
N TYR A 156 12.15 10.78 2.57
CA TYR A 156 13.01 11.02 3.74
C TYR A 156 14.38 10.42 3.52
N GLU A 157 15.43 11.11 3.97
CA GLU A 157 16.80 10.63 3.84
C GLU A 157 17.00 9.28 4.56
N GLN A 158 16.45 9.18 5.77
CA GLN A 158 16.62 8.03 6.65
C GLN A 158 15.29 7.57 7.25
N GLY A 159 15.14 6.27 7.39
CA GLY A 159 13.95 5.65 7.97
C GLY A 159 13.95 4.13 7.81
N GLY A 160 14.66 3.63 6.81
CA GLY A 160 14.63 2.22 6.43
C GLY A 160 13.24 1.78 5.98
N HIS A 161 12.99 0.48 6.00
CA HIS A 161 11.66 -0.07 5.75
C HIS A 161 10.88 -0.19 7.07
N GLY A 162 9.58 0.14 7.03
CA GLY A 162 8.72 -0.05 8.20
C GLY A 162 8.95 0.96 9.31
N PHE A 163 9.27 2.22 8.99
CA PHE A 163 9.48 3.25 10.01
C PHE A 163 8.23 3.53 10.86
N GLY A 164 7.03 3.21 10.35
CA GLY A 164 5.79 3.29 11.12
C GLY A 164 5.50 4.69 11.65
N MET A 165 4.80 4.74 12.77
CA MET A 165 4.41 5.99 13.44
C MET A 165 5.19 6.22 14.75
N TYR A 166 6.13 5.35 15.09
CA TYR A 166 6.91 5.51 16.31
C TYR A 166 8.02 6.53 16.10
N PRO A 167 8.23 7.45 17.06
CA PRO A 167 9.37 8.35 17.03
C PRO A 167 10.69 7.57 16.99
N LYS A 168 11.55 7.93 16.05
CA LYS A 168 12.90 7.39 15.87
C LYS A 168 13.86 8.55 15.64
N GLU A 169 15.14 8.34 15.85
CA GLU A 169 16.18 9.31 15.52
C GLU A 169 16.51 9.28 14.01
N THR A 170 15.50 9.40 13.17
CA THR A 170 15.58 9.39 11.71
C THR A 170 14.77 10.52 11.11
N THR A 171 15.08 10.90 9.87
CA THR A 171 14.38 12.00 9.18
C THR A 171 12.92 11.67 8.87
N SER A 172 12.53 10.39 8.90
CA SER A 172 11.14 9.94 8.71
C SER A 172 10.26 10.10 9.96
N THR A 173 10.81 10.54 11.09
CA THR A 173 10.01 10.80 12.28
C THR A 173 9.04 11.97 12.06
N GLY A 174 7.76 11.74 12.33
CA GLY A 174 6.72 12.77 12.22
C GLY A 174 6.17 12.99 10.82
N TRP A 175 6.37 12.00 9.92
CA TRP A 175 5.75 12.01 8.57
C TRP A 175 4.24 12.15 8.58
#